data_573489867c3d186e74508f8fb9152f6a
#
_entry.id   573489867c3d186e74508f8fb9152f6a
#
_cell.length_a   1.000
_cell.length_b   1.000
_cell.length_c   1.000
_cell.angle_alpha   90.00
_cell.angle_beta   90.00
_cell.angle_gamma   90.00
#
_symmetry.space_group_name_H-M   'P 1'
#
loop_
_entity.id
_entity.type
_entity.pdbx_description
1 polymer ?
#
loop_
_entity_poly.entity_id
_entity_poly.type
_entity_poly.pdbx_seq_one_letter_code
_entity_poly.pdbx_strand_id
1 'polypeptide(L)'
;MLDQVVVPDLWQQEAVAALQRGQDVIVHAPTGAGKTLVFEMWANHGKFRGRAVYTVPTRALANDKLSEWRARGWDVGIATGDLAENLNAPILTATLETQKNRLIAGDGPDLLIIDEYQMIGDMDRGLNYEIAIALAPKKTQLLLLSGSVANPDHVAKWLQRIGRDAVVIKHDVRPVPLEEVHPAELSYRVPKEIRGYWPSLVAKALADDLGPLLIFVPRRSGAEKLASRIARYLPTPDPLQLTPEQRRLLSAPMARMLKSRIAYHHSGLPY
;
A
#
# COMPACT_ATOMS: atom_id res chain seq x y z
N MET A 1 -11.69 -9.55 -24.77
CA MET A 1 -11.10 -8.36 -24.17
C MET A 1 -9.67 -8.27 -24.67
N LEU A 2 -9.30 -7.19 -25.32
CA LEU A 2 -7.89 -6.96 -25.66
C LEU A 2 -7.17 -6.74 -24.31
N ASP A 3 -6.24 -7.64 -23.97
CA ASP A 3 -5.34 -7.43 -22.83
C ASP A 3 -4.65 -6.07 -23.04
N GLN A 4 -4.81 -5.16 -22.08
CA GLN A 4 -4.10 -3.90 -22.12
C GLN A 4 -2.61 -4.22 -22.09
N VAL A 5 -1.93 -3.95 -23.20
CA VAL A 5 -0.48 -4.07 -23.27
C VAL A 5 0.10 -2.98 -22.35
N VAL A 6 0.57 -3.35 -21.20
CA VAL A 6 1.30 -2.46 -20.30
C VAL A 6 2.71 -2.32 -20.83
N VAL A 7 3.05 -1.13 -21.31
CA VAL A 7 4.43 -0.81 -21.70
C VAL A 7 5.16 -0.31 -20.46
N PRO A 8 6.19 -1.04 -19.97
CA PRO A 8 6.93 -0.63 -18.79
C PRO A 8 7.74 0.65 -19.06
N ASP A 9 7.79 1.53 -18.07
CA ASP A 9 8.67 2.70 -18.08
C ASP A 9 10.15 2.31 -18.07
N LEU A 10 11.03 3.18 -18.56
CA LEU A 10 12.47 2.93 -18.59
C LEU A 10 13.03 2.60 -17.20
N TRP A 11 12.64 3.34 -16.17
CA TRP A 11 13.09 3.10 -14.80
C TRP A 11 12.69 1.72 -14.26
N GLN A 12 11.52 1.20 -14.67
CA GLN A 12 11.08 -0.16 -14.30
C GLN A 12 11.96 -1.21 -14.99
N GLN A 13 12.28 -1.00 -16.26
CA GLN A 13 13.18 -1.87 -17.02
C GLN A 13 14.60 -1.84 -16.45
N GLU A 14 15.10 -0.66 -16.06
CA GLU A 14 16.41 -0.50 -15.39
C GLU A 14 16.45 -1.26 -14.06
N ALA A 15 15.37 -1.17 -13.25
CA ALA A 15 15.28 -1.89 -12.00
C ALA A 15 15.30 -3.41 -12.21
N VAL A 16 14.56 -3.93 -13.18
CA VAL A 16 14.57 -5.36 -13.53
C VAL A 16 15.94 -5.78 -14.05
N ALA A 17 16.58 -4.98 -14.91
CA ALA A 17 17.93 -5.28 -15.42
C ALA A 17 18.98 -5.30 -14.31
N ALA A 18 18.87 -4.43 -13.30
CA ALA A 18 19.75 -4.45 -12.12
C ALA A 18 19.54 -5.72 -11.28
N LEU A 19 18.30 -6.12 -11.04
CA LEU A 19 17.97 -7.40 -10.41
C LEU A 19 18.54 -8.59 -11.18
N GLN A 20 18.44 -8.61 -12.51
CA GLN A 20 18.99 -9.67 -13.35
C GLN A 20 20.52 -9.76 -13.30
N ARG A 21 21.20 -8.64 -13.00
CA ARG A 21 22.65 -8.62 -12.75
C ARG A 21 23.06 -9.09 -11.34
N GLY A 22 22.08 -9.46 -10.50
CA GLY A 22 22.33 -9.91 -9.13
C GLY A 22 22.46 -8.77 -8.11
N GLN A 23 22.16 -7.53 -8.49
CA GLN A 23 22.24 -6.37 -7.59
C GLN A 23 21.01 -6.26 -6.69
N ASP A 24 21.19 -5.82 -5.46
CA ASP A 24 20.09 -5.37 -4.63
C ASP A 24 19.57 -4.03 -5.17
N VAL A 25 18.26 -3.87 -5.26
CA VAL A 25 17.66 -2.69 -5.89
C VAL A 25 16.78 -1.93 -4.90
N ILE A 26 16.99 -0.63 -4.82
CA ILE A 26 16.14 0.30 -4.09
C ILE A 26 15.39 1.15 -5.13
N VAL A 27 14.08 1.02 -5.17
CA VAL A 27 13.23 1.84 -6.03
C VAL A 27 12.62 2.97 -5.21
N HIS A 28 12.89 4.20 -5.63
CA HIS A 28 12.22 5.39 -5.16
C HIS A 28 11.32 5.95 -6.26
N ALA A 29 10.02 5.72 -6.14
CA ALA A 29 9.04 6.20 -7.13
C ALA A 29 7.71 6.52 -6.43
N PRO A 30 6.96 7.56 -6.85
CA PRO A 30 5.74 7.99 -6.19
C PRO A 30 4.66 6.91 -6.18
N THR A 31 3.67 7.08 -5.32
CA THR A 31 2.49 6.20 -5.29
C THR A 31 1.77 6.25 -6.63
N GLY A 32 1.34 5.09 -7.13
CA GLY A 32 0.68 4.96 -8.42
C GLY A 32 1.63 4.81 -9.62
N ALA A 33 2.95 5.03 -9.46
CA ALA A 33 3.92 4.89 -10.57
C ALA A 33 4.19 3.44 -11.02
N GLY A 34 3.53 2.44 -10.42
CA GLY A 34 3.69 1.04 -10.84
C GLY A 34 4.92 0.35 -10.27
N LYS A 35 5.34 0.66 -9.04
CA LYS A 35 6.48 -0.02 -8.37
C LYS A 35 6.35 -1.54 -8.34
N THR A 36 5.15 -2.07 -8.10
CA THR A 36 4.87 -3.50 -8.08
C THR A 36 5.18 -4.19 -9.41
N LEU A 37 5.04 -3.48 -10.54
CA LEU A 37 5.32 -4.02 -11.87
C LEU A 37 6.78 -4.47 -12.02
N VAL A 38 7.72 -3.84 -11.32
CA VAL A 38 9.14 -4.27 -11.30
C VAL A 38 9.25 -5.74 -10.83
N PHE A 39 8.57 -6.07 -9.73
CA PHE A 39 8.52 -7.46 -9.26
C PHE A 39 7.78 -8.37 -10.23
N GLU A 40 6.64 -7.94 -10.76
CA GLU A 40 5.82 -8.73 -11.68
C GLU A 40 6.58 -9.08 -12.97
N MET A 41 7.34 -8.14 -13.49
CA MET A 41 8.24 -8.37 -14.65
C MET A 41 9.38 -9.32 -14.30
N TRP A 42 10.05 -9.11 -13.16
CA TRP A 42 11.11 -10.00 -12.70
C TRP A 42 10.61 -11.43 -12.50
N ALA A 43 9.42 -11.60 -11.93
CA ALA A 43 8.76 -12.88 -11.73
C ALA A 43 8.18 -13.47 -13.04
N ASN A 44 8.45 -12.84 -14.20
CA ASN A 44 7.90 -13.24 -15.49
C ASN A 44 6.39 -13.50 -15.42
N HIS A 45 5.67 -12.56 -14.83
CA HIS A 45 4.21 -12.63 -14.64
C HIS A 45 3.75 -13.96 -13.99
N GLY A 46 4.43 -14.35 -12.91
CA GLY A 46 4.10 -15.55 -12.14
C GLY A 46 4.65 -16.87 -12.67
N LYS A 47 5.45 -16.85 -13.75
CA LYS A 47 6.11 -18.04 -14.31
C LYS A 47 7.50 -18.32 -13.73
N PHE A 48 7.91 -17.53 -12.74
CA PHE A 48 9.19 -17.71 -12.05
C PHE A 48 9.27 -19.08 -11.37
N ARG A 49 10.46 -19.72 -11.48
CA ARG A 49 10.75 -21.01 -10.87
C ARG A 49 11.82 -20.85 -9.80
N GLY A 50 11.47 -20.28 -8.72
CA GLY A 50 12.33 -20.06 -7.56
C GLY A 50 11.45 -19.70 -6.38
N ARG A 51 12.02 -19.06 -5.37
CA ARG A 51 11.30 -18.61 -4.19
C ARG A 51 11.39 -17.10 -4.06
N ALA A 52 10.27 -16.39 -4.21
CA ALA A 52 10.16 -14.97 -3.97
C ALA A 52 9.22 -14.70 -2.79
N VAL A 53 9.58 -13.77 -1.91
CA VAL A 53 8.73 -13.32 -0.82
C VAL A 53 8.45 -11.84 -0.97
N TYR A 54 7.19 -11.49 -1.20
CA TYR A 54 6.72 -10.12 -1.31
C TYR A 54 6.15 -9.68 0.05
N THR A 55 6.88 -8.84 0.76
CA THR A 55 6.44 -8.36 2.07
C THR A 55 5.80 -6.99 1.99
N VAL A 56 4.72 -6.84 2.74
CA VAL A 56 3.93 -5.61 2.85
C VAL A 56 3.70 -5.25 4.33
N PRO A 57 3.44 -3.97 4.65
CA PRO A 57 3.33 -3.53 6.04
C PRO A 57 2.09 -4.02 6.78
N THR A 58 1.02 -4.43 6.07
CA THR A 58 -0.23 -4.85 6.70
C THR A 58 -0.76 -6.16 6.14
N ARG A 59 -1.52 -6.90 6.96
CA ARG A 59 -2.20 -8.14 6.57
C ARG A 59 -3.19 -7.92 5.43
N ALA A 60 -3.90 -6.78 5.45
CA ALA A 60 -4.84 -6.40 4.40
C ALA A 60 -4.14 -6.34 3.04
N LEU A 61 -3.02 -5.63 2.93
CA LEU A 61 -2.25 -5.54 1.69
C LEU A 61 -1.70 -6.90 1.25
N ALA A 62 -1.35 -7.80 2.18
CA ALA A 62 -0.94 -9.16 1.83
C ALA A 62 -2.10 -9.95 1.20
N ASN A 63 -3.31 -9.86 1.77
CA ASN A 63 -4.51 -10.49 1.24
C ASN A 63 -4.91 -9.89 -0.13
N ASP A 64 -4.80 -8.56 -0.30
CA ASP A 64 -5.10 -7.91 -1.57
C ASP A 64 -4.16 -8.41 -2.68
N LYS A 65 -2.86 -8.48 -2.41
CA LYS A 65 -1.87 -9.02 -3.36
C LYS A 65 -2.07 -10.50 -3.66
N LEU A 66 -2.38 -11.31 -2.64
CA LEU A 66 -2.74 -12.70 -2.83
C LEU A 66 -3.92 -12.84 -3.80
N SER A 67 -5.00 -12.11 -3.54
CA SER A 67 -6.23 -12.16 -4.34
C SER A 67 -5.98 -11.68 -5.77
N GLU A 68 -5.25 -10.57 -5.93
CA GLU A 68 -4.89 -9.99 -7.22
C GLU A 68 -4.12 -10.99 -8.10
N TRP A 69 -3.05 -11.59 -7.56
CA TRP A 69 -2.21 -12.49 -8.34
C TRP A 69 -2.83 -13.86 -8.57
N ARG A 70 -3.60 -14.39 -7.60
CA ARG A 70 -4.40 -15.62 -7.83
C ARG A 70 -5.45 -15.43 -8.92
N ALA A 71 -6.11 -14.27 -8.99
CA ALA A 71 -7.05 -13.95 -10.06
C ALA A 71 -6.39 -13.92 -11.46
N ARG A 72 -5.07 -13.64 -11.50
CA ARG A 72 -4.26 -13.74 -12.73
C ARG A 72 -3.70 -15.15 -13.00
N GLY A 73 -4.06 -16.14 -12.17
CA GLY A 73 -3.64 -17.53 -12.32
C GLY A 73 -2.23 -17.83 -11.79
N TRP A 74 -1.66 -16.97 -10.93
CA TRP A 74 -0.35 -17.21 -10.32
C TRP A 74 -0.44 -18.18 -9.15
N ASP A 75 0.59 -19.02 -8.96
CA ASP A 75 0.73 -19.86 -7.76
C ASP A 75 1.32 -18.99 -6.62
N VAL A 76 0.45 -18.57 -5.71
CA VAL A 76 0.78 -17.65 -4.62
C VAL A 76 0.29 -18.19 -3.29
N GLY A 77 1.16 -18.17 -2.31
CA GLY A 77 0.86 -18.42 -0.90
C GLY A 77 0.80 -17.14 -0.07
N ILE A 78 0.43 -17.30 1.19
CA ILE A 78 0.39 -16.20 2.17
C ILE A 78 0.95 -16.61 3.52
N ALA A 79 1.69 -15.70 4.17
CA ALA A 79 2.16 -15.83 5.54
C ALA A 79 1.99 -14.50 6.29
N THR A 80 0.96 -14.41 7.10
CA THR A 80 0.69 -13.28 8.01
C THR A 80 0.55 -13.79 9.44
N GLY A 81 0.37 -12.90 10.41
CA GLY A 81 0.22 -13.32 11.81
C GLY A 81 -1.04 -14.15 12.12
N ASP A 82 -2.01 -14.15 11.23
CA ASP A 82 -3.31 -14.81 11.36
C ASP A 82 -3.62 -15.82 10.25
N LEU A 83 -2.86 -15.81 9.15
CA LEU A 83 -3.10 -16.69 8.00
C LEU A 83 -1.78 -17.24 7.46
N ALA A 84 -1.73 -18.57 7.28
CA ALA A 84 -0.62 -19.28 6.66
C ALA A 84 -1.17 -20.33 5.70
N GLU A 85 -1.02 -20.10 4.40
CA GLU A 85 -1.58 -20.96 3.35
C GLU A 85 -0.60 -21.06 2.19
N ASN A 86 -0.45 -22.26 1.63
CA ASN A 86 0.43 -22.56 0.50
C ASN A 86 1.87 -21.99 0.67
N LEU A 87 2.48 -22.28 1.82
CA LEU A 87 3.80 -21.71 2.21
C LEU A 87 4.96 -22.16 1.30
N ASN A 88 4.75 -23.18 0.46
CA ASN A 88 5.71 -23.68 -0.50
C ASN A 88 5.52 -23.11 -1.90
N ALA A 89 4.57 -22.22 -2.09
CA ALA A 89 4.37 -21.54 -3.37
C ALA A 89 5.65 -20.82 -3.82
N PRO A 90 5.90 -20.71 -5.12
CA PRO A 90 7.04 -19.96 -5.65
C PRO A 90 7.00 -18.48 -5.28
N ILE A 91 5.81 -17.93 -5.10
CA ILE A 91 5.60 -16.55 -4.65
C ILE A 91 4.81 -16.58 -3.34
N LEU A 92 5.33 -15.92 -2.31
CA LEU A 92 4.69 -15.80 -1.02
C LEU A 92 4.42 -14.32 -0.71
N THR A 93 3.14 -13.95 -0.49
CA THR A 93 2.81 -12.66 0.11
C THR A 93 2.92 -12.74 1.63
N ALA A 94 3.52 -11.77 2.29
CA ALA A 94 3.78 -11.88 3.72
C ALA A 94 3.84 -10.53 4.43
N THR A 95 3.77 -10.54 5.76
CA THR A 95 4.32 -9.43 6.56
C THR A 95 5.76 -9.76 6.93
N LEU A 96 6.64 -8.76 6.98
CA LEU A 96 8.08 -8.98 7.19
C LEU A 96 8.37 -9.70 8.51
N GLU A 97 7.57 -9.42 9.53
CA GLU A 97 7.70 -10.04 10.86
C GLU A 97 7.60 -11.58 10.81
N THR A 98 6.77 -12.13 9.92
CA THR A 98 6.64 -13.59 9.77
C THR A 98 7.85 -14.23 9.09
N GLN A 99 8.63 -13.46 8.36
CA GLN A 99 9.82 -13.92 7.63
C GLN A 99 11.12 -13.72 8.41
N LYS A 100 11.13 -12.80 9.37
CA LYS A 100 12.34 -12.38 10.09
C LYS A 100 13.16 -13.56 10.63
N ASN A 101 12.54 -14.48 11.35
CA ASN A 101 13.26 -15.59 11.96
C ASN A 101 13.87 -16.55 10.93
N ARG A 102 13.20 -16.76 9.79
CA ARG A 102 13.72 -17.57 8.68
C ARG A 102 14.95 -16.89 8.05
N LEU A 103 14.89 -15.59 7.82
CA LEU A 103 16.01 -14.81 7.28
C LEU A 103 17.23 -14.88 8.20
N ILE A 104 17.01 -14.69 9.52
CA ILE A 104 18.08 -14.78 10.53
C ILE A 104 18.69 -16.18 10.56
N ALA A 105 17.88 -17.24 10.40
CA ALA A 105 18.35 -18.63 10.35
C ALA A 105 19.05 -19.01 9.04
N GLY A 106 19.19 -18.08 8.09
CA GLY A 106 19.84 -18.34 6.80
C GLY A 106 18.91 -18.97 5.75
N ASP A 107 17.60 -19.10 6.04
CA ASP A 107 16.59 -19.60 5.11
C ASP A 107 15.89 -18.43 4.40
N GLY A 108 16.61 -17.76 3.50
CA GLY A 108 16.06 -16.68 2.67
C GLY A 108 15.55 -17.16 1.31
N PRO A 109 14.61 -16.41 0.68
CA PRO A 109 14.21 -16.62 -0.70
C PRO A 109 15.30 -16.22 -1.69
N ASP A 110 15.10 -16.47 -2.99
CA ASP A 110 15.97 -15.93 -4.03
C ASP A 110 15.81 -14.40 -4.12
N LEU A 111 14.57 -13.89 -4.05
CA LEU A 111 14.27 -12.47 -3.97
C LEU A 111 13.35 -12.15 -2.79
N LEU A 112 13.77 -11.22 -1.96
CA LEU A 112 12.96 -10.61 -0.90
C LEU A 112 12.55 -9.21 -1.31
N ILE A 113 11.24 -9.00 -1.49
CA ILE A 113 10.67 -7.69 -1.77
C ILE A 113 10.18 -7.10 -0.46
N ILE A 114 10.56 -5.85 -0.18
CA ILE A 114 10.06 -5.09 0.97
C ILE A 114 9.34 -3.87 0.43
N ASP A 115 8.02 -4.01 0.29
CA ASP A 115 7.15 -2.91 -0.11
C ASP A 115 6.93 -1.96 1.07
N GLU A 116 6.90 -0.67 0.78
CA GLU A 116 6.82 0.41 1.78
C GLU A 116 7.96 0.31 2.82
N TYR A 117 9.23 0.17 2.33
CA TYR A 117 10.38 -0.02 3.22
C TYR A 117 10.70 1.19 4.11
N GLN A 118 10.03 2.34 3.95
CA GLN A 118 10.09 3.45 4.92
C GLN A 118 9.67 3.03 6.34
N MET A 119 9.01 1.89 6.49
CA MET A 119 8.74 1.27 7.78
C MET A 119 10.00 0.99 8.62
N ILE A 120 11.19 1.04 8.02
CA ILE A 120 12.48 1.01 8.74
C ILE A 120 12.61 2.19 9.74
N GLY A 121 11.95 3.32 9.46
CA GLY A 121 11.88 4.48 10.34
C GLY A 121 10.73 4.44 11.37
N ASP A 122 9.92 3.39 11.41
CA ASP A 122 8.83 3.25 12.36
C ASP A 122 9.37 2.97 13.78
N MET A 123 8.83 3.67 14.80
CA MET A 123 9.33 3.58 16.18
C MET A 123 9.16 2.17 16.80
N ASP A 124 8.10 1.47 16.43
CA ASP A 124 7.77 0.16 17.02
C ASP A 124 8.28 -1.01 16.16
N ARG A 125 8.22 -0.87 14.84
CA ARG A 125 8.48 -1.94 13.87
C ARG A 125 9.83 -1.80 13.15
N GLY A 126 10.41 -0.60 13.10
CA GLY A 126 11.59 -0.29 12.30
C GLY A 126 12.78 -1.20 12.58
N LEU A 127 13.04 -1.51 13.84
CA LEU A 127 14.11 -2.44 14.23
C LEU A 127 13.93 -3.84 13.59
N ASN A 128 12.70 -4.32 13.44
CA ASN A 128 12.45 -5.62 12.78
C ASN A 128 12.81 -5.56 11.30
N TYR A 129 12.54 -4.43 10.63
CA TYR A 129 12.90 -4.20 9.24
C TYR A 129 14.41 -4.13 9.07
N GLU A 130 15.09 -3.34 9.93
CA GLU A 130 16.54 -3.20 9.92
C GLU A 130 17.24 -4.56 10.11
N ILE A 131 16.86 -5.32 11.14
CA ILE A 131 17.40 -6.65 11.42
C ILE A 131 17.16 -7.62 10.26
N ALA A 132 15.93 -7.66 9.72
CA ALA A 132 15.58 -8.57 8.63
C ALA A 132 16.41 -8.27 7.37
N ILE A 133 16.62 -6.99 7.03
CA ILE A 133 17.44 -6.58 5.89
C ILE A 133 18.92 -6.87 6.13
N ALA A 134 19.44 -6.51 7.31
CA ALA A 134 20.86 -6.66 7.64
C ALA A 134 21.29 -8.13 7.70
N LEU A 135 20.44 -8.99 8.25
CA LEU A 135 20.71 -10.43 8.46
C LEU A 135 20.15 -11.32 7.35
N ALA A 136 19.49 -10.77 6.34
CA ALA A 136 19.08 -11.55 5.18
C ALA A 136 20.29 -12.23 4.54
N PRO A 137 20.19 -13.53 4.19
CA PRO A 137 21.31 -14.27 3.59
C PRO A 137 21.88 -13.54 2.39
N LYS A 138 23.21 -13.61 2.18
CA LYS A 138 23.85 -12.94 1.03
C LYS A 138 23.36 -13.46 -0.33
N LYS A 139 22.90 -14.70 -0.40
CA LYS A 139 22.25 -15.28 -1.59
C LYS A 139 20.87 -14.71 -1.88
N THR A 140 20.19 -14.14 -0.86
CA THR A 140 18.87 -13.50 -1.00
C THR A 140 19.08 -12.11 -1.56
N GLN A 141 18.58 -11.86 -2.74
CA GLN A 141 18.55 -10.54 -3.35
C GLN A 141 17.45 -9.68 -2.75
N LEU A 142 17.65 -8.37 -2.64
CA LEU A 142 16.69 -7.43 -2.06
C LEU A 142 16.10 -6.51 -3.12
N LEU A 143 14.79 -6.33 -3.07
CA LEU A 143 14.07 -5.27 -3.79
C LEU A 143 13.30 -4.42 -2.77
N LEU A 144 13.77 -3.21 -2.52
CA LEU A 144 13.15 -2.26 -1.60
C LEU A 144 12.32 -1.24 -2.38
N LEU A 145 11.03 -1.16 -2.11
CA LEU A 145 10.09 -0.28 -2.82
C LEU A 145 9.54 0.78 -1.87
N SER A 146 9.64 2.06 -2.24
CA SER A 146 9.00 3.16 -1.52
C SER A 146 8.88 4.41 -2.41
N GLY A 147 7.94 5.29 -2.08
CA GLY A 147 7.82 6.62 -2.69
C GLY A 147 8.00 7.77 -1.69
N SER A 148 8.24 7.46 -0.41
CA SER A 148 8.25 8.47 0.67
C SER A 148 9.57 8.56 1.44
N VAL A 149 10.58 7.74 1.12
CA VAL A 149 11.89 7.81 1.78
C VAL A 149 12.67 9.02 1.25
N ALA A 150 13.00 9.95 2.14
CA ALA A 150 13.72 11.17 1.75
C ALA A 150 15.17 10.92 1.30
N ASN A 151 15.78 9.82 1.74
CA ASN A 151 17.21 9.56 1.58
C ASN A 151 17.55 8.13 1.10
N PRO A 152 17.02 7.67 -0.04
CA PRO A 152 17.26 6.30 -0.54
C PRO A 152 18.75 6.00 -0.77
N ASP A 153 19.56 7.00 -1.14
CA ASP A 153 21.00 6.85 -1.32
C ASP A 153 21.72 6.51 0.00
N HIS A 154 21.23 6.97 1.14
CA HIS A 154 21.81 6.60 2.44
C HIS A 154 21.50 5.13 2.78
N VAL A 155 20.34 4.63 2.39
CA VAL A 155 19.98 3.23 2.54
C VAL A 155 20.88 2.35 1.66
N ALA A 156 21.13 2.76 0.42
CA ALA A 156 22.08 2.06 -0.46
C ALA A 156 23.50 2.02 0.13
N LYS A 157 24.01 3.15 0.62
CA LYS A 157 25.32 3.22 1.29
C LYS A 157 25.38 2.32 2.54
N TRP A 158 24.28 2.25 3.30
CA TRP A 158 24.19 1.33 4.44
C TRP A 158 24.27 -0.13 3.98
N LEU A 159 23.51 -0.53 2.95
CA LEU A 159 23.58 -1.87 2.37
C LEU A 159 24.99 -2.20 1.87
N GLN A 160 25.65 -1.26 1.18
CA GLN A 160 27.03 -1.43 0.71
C GLN A 160 28.02 -1.63 1.87
N ARG A 161 27.87 -0.90 2.99
CA ARG A 161 28.72 -1.08 4.19
C ARG A 161 28.57 -2.47 4.82
N ILE A 162 27.41 -3.08 4.73
CA ILE A 162 27.19 -4.46 5.19
C ILE A 162 27.52 -5.50 4.11
N GLY A 163 28.17 -5.08 3.01
CA GLY A 163 28.72 -5.94 1.97
C GLY A 163 27.68 -6.43 0.96
N ARG A 164 26.67 -5.62 0.64
CA ARG A 164 25.71 -5.84 -0.44
C ARG A 164 26.02 -4.95 -1.64
N ASP A 165 25.75 -5.44 -2.85
CA ASP A 165 25.82 -4.62 -4.08
C ASP A 165 24.46 -3.99 -4.34
N ALA A 166 24.24 -2.78 -3.85
CA ALA A 166 22.96 -2.09 -3.90
C ALA A 166 22.99 -0.86 -4.80
N VAL A 167 21.98 -0.71 -5.65
CA VAL A 167 21.75 0.43 -6.53
C VAL A 167 20.42 1.10 -6.25
N VAL A 168 20.35 2.41 -6.51
CA VAL A 168 19.11 3.18 -6.38
C VAL A 168 18.59 3.56 -7.75
N ILE A 169 17.32 3.23 -8.00
CA ILE A 169 16.58 3.66 -9.19
C ILE A 169 15.53 4.69 -8.73
N LYS A 170 15.60 5.89 -9.29
CA LYS A 170 14.72 7.01 -8.94
C LYS A 170 13.79 7.37 -10.08
N HIS A 171 12.54 7.63 -9.74
CA HIS A 171 11.54 8.18 -10.63
C HIS A 171 10.68 9.18 -9.84
N ASP A 172 10.66 10.44 -10.26
CA ASP A 172 10.01 11.51 -9.50
C ASP A 172 8.71 12.00 -10.14
N VAL A 173 8.38 11.50 -11.33
CA VAL A 173 7.17 11.91 -12.05
C VAL A 173 5.95 11.22 -11.46
N ARG A 174 5.01 12.01 -10.94
CA ARG A 174 3.72 11.50 -10.45
C ARG A 174 2.79 11.23 -11.63
N PRO A 175 2.17 10.03 -11.74
CA PRO A 175 1.19 9.75 -12.79
C PRO A 175 -0.10 10.57 -12.62
N VAL A 176 -0.42 10.93 -11.37
CA VAL A 176 -1.51 11.84 -11.04
C VAL A 176 -0.91 13.06 -10.34
N PRO A 177 -1.10 14.27 -10.88
CA PRO A 177 -0.63 15.49 -10.24
C PRO A 177 -1.17 15.64 -8.82
N LEU A 178 -0.37 16.21 -7.93
CA LEU A 178 -0.78 16.59 -6.58
C LEU A 178 -0.78 18.11 -6.50
N GLU A 179 -1.95 18.67 -6.19
CA GLU A 179 -2.14 20.09 -5.96
C GLU A 179 -2.53 20.32 -4.51
N GLU A 180 -1.87 21.25 -3.84
CA GLU A 180 -2.20 21.63 -2.48
C GLU A 180 -3.16 22.81 -2.50
N VAL A 181 -4.33 22.66 -1.87
CA VAL A 181 -5.36 23.68 -1.75
C VAL A 181 -5.55 23.98 -0.27
N HIS A 182 -5.32 25.25 0.12
CA HIS A 182 -5.55 25.64 1.50
C HIS A 182 -7.05 25.85 1.78
N PRO A 183 -7.59 25.44 2.95
CA PRO A 183 -9.02 25.58 3.28
C PRO A 183 -9.58 27.01 3.15
N ALA A 184 -8.73 28.04 3.28
CA ALA A 184 -9.11 29.44 3.10
C ALA A 184 -9.35 29.84 1.63
N GLU A 185 -8.85 29.08 0.68
CA GLU A 185 -9.02 29.30 -0.76
C GLU A 185 -10.39 28.81 -1.25
N LEU A 186 -11.04 27.94 -0.48
CA LEU A 186 -12.37 27.42 -0.80
C LEU A 186 -13.43 28.51 -0.63
N SER A 187 -14.04 28.92 -1.72
CA SER A 187 -14.89 30.12 -1.81
C SER A 187 -16.34 29.89 -1.42
N TYR A 188 -16.82 28.64 -1.40
CA TYR A 188 -18.22 28.33 -1.16
C TYR A 188 -18.74 28.84 0.18
N ARG A 189 -19.87 29.59 0.15
CA ARG A 189 -20.56 30.06 1.36
C ARG A 189 -21.45 28.97 1.92
N VAL A 190 -21.00 28.33 3.00
CA VAL A 190 -21.71 27.21 3.63
C VAL A 190 -23.02 27.68 4.26
N PRO A 191 -24.18 27.00 4.00
CA PRO A 191 -25.46 27.25 4.66
C PRO A 191 -25.36 27.12 6.20
N LYS A 192 -26.18 27.90 6.93
CA LYS A 192 -26.17 27.93 8.41
C LYS A 192 -26.57 26.59 9.06
N GLU A 193 -27.24 25.73 8.32
CA GLU A 193 -27.72 24.41 8.71
C GLU A 193 -26.54 23.42 8.84
N ILE A 194 -25.45 23.63 8.06
CA ILE A 194 -24.22 22.81 8.11
C ILE A 194 -23.35 23.35 9.23
N ARG A 195 -23.35 22.65 10.37
CA ARG A 195 -22.68 23.11 11.59
C ARG A 195 -21.40 22.33 11.89
N GLY A 196 -20.35 23.05 12.27
CA GLY A 196 -19.08 22.52 12.72
C GLY A 196 -18.00 22.53 11.63
N TYR A 197 -16.74 22.56 12.07
CA TYR A 197 -15.58 22.74 11.21
C TYR A 197 -15.53 21.71 10.05
N TRP A 198 -15.53 20.42 10.37
CA TRP A 198 -15.40 19.36 9.36
C TRP A 198 -16.58 19.29 8.37
N PRO A 199 -17.85 19.30 8.81
CA PRO A 199 -18.95 19.34 7.84
C PRO A 199 -18.89 20.57 6.92
N SER A 200 -18.52 21.74 7.47
CA SER A 200 -18.37 22.96 6.67
C SER A 200 -17.23 22.88 5.67
N LEU A 201 -16.07 22.32 6.08
CA LEU A 201 -14.93 22.13 5.19
C LEU A 201 -15.24 21.14 4.06
N VAL A 202 -15.89 20.01 4.40
CA VAL A 202 -16.32 19.01 3.41
C VAL A 202 -17.34 19.63 2.43
N ALA A 203 -18.31 20.41 2.92
CA ALA A 203 -19.26 21.08 2.04
C ALA A 203 -18.59 22.06 1.07
N LYS A 204 -17.60 22.82 1.53
CA LYS A 204 -16.82 23.71 0.67
C LYS A 204 -16.06 22.93 -0.40
N ALA A 205 -15.31 21.92 -0.01
CA ALA A 205 -14.52 21.11 -0.93
C ALA A 205 -15.38 20.41 -1.99
N LEU A 206 -16.53 19.87 -1.60
CA LEU A 206 -17.46 19.25 -2.56
C LEU A 206 -18.09 20.27 -3.52
N ALA A 207 -18.37 21.50 -3.04
CA ALA A 207 -18.91 22.54 -3.89
C ALA A 207 -17.89 23.08 -4.91
N ASP A 208 -16.60 23.00 -4.58
CA ASP A 208 -15.50 23.36 -5.47
C ASP A 208 -15.00 22.13 -6.29
N ASP A 209 -15.83 21.07 -6.39
CA ASP A 209 -15.59 19.84 -7.17
C ASP A 209 -14.31 19.05 -6.79
N LEU A 210 -13.91 19.13 -5.53
CA LEU A 210 -12.73 18.42 -4.98
C LEU A 210 -13.09 17.03 -4.42
N GLY A 211 -14.19 16.42 -4.86
CA GLY A 211 -14.59 15.07 -4.46
C GLY A 211 -14.00 13.97 -5.35
N PRO A 212 -13.96 12.75 -4.85
CA PRO A 212 -14.28 12.27 -3.50
C PRO A 212 -13.22 12.65 -2.46
N LEU A 213 -13.62 12.81 -1.19
CA LEU A 213 -12.76 13.26 -0.11
C LEU A 213 -12.32 12.10 0.79
N LEU A 214 -11.03 12.03 1.10
CA LEU A 214 -10.45 11.14 2.09
C LEU A 214 -9.93 11.94 3.28
N ILE A 215 -10.45 11.68 4.47
CA ILE A 215 -10.08 12.38 5.70
C ILE A 215 -9.35 11.44 6.64
N PHE A 216 -8.08 11.73 6.93
CA PHE A 216 -7.29 10.95 7.87
C PHE A 216 -7.55 11.39 9.31
N VAL A 217 -7.79 10.40 10.19
CA VAL A 217 -8.05 10.61 11.61
C VAL A 217 -7.15 9.69 12.45
N PRO A 218 -6.44 10.21 13.48
CA PRO A 218 -5.42 9.44 14.19
C PRO A 218 -5.97 8.27 15.03
N ARG A 219 -7.26 8.29 15.37
CA ARG A 219 -7.87 7.30 16.26
C ARG A 219 -9.10 6.65 15.63
N ARG A 220 -9.27 5.33 15.81
CA ARG A 220 -10.44 4.55 15.32
C ARG A 220 -11.77 5.20 15.72
N SER A 221 -11.98 5.44 17.02
CA SER A 221 -13.21 6.10 17.52
C SER A 221 -13.40 7.52 16.99
N GLY A 222 -12.31 8.20 16.62
CA GLY A 222 -12.35 9.51 15.97
C GLY A 222 -12.93 9.43 14.55
N ALA A 223 -12.52 8.41 13.78
CA ALA A 223 -13.02 8.19 12.42
C ALA A 223 -14.54 7.92 12.42
N GLU A 224 -15.02 7.05 13.29
CA GLU A 224 -16.46 6.74 13.43
C GLU A 224 -17.27 7.98 13.83
N LYS A 225 -16.80 8.72 14.86
CA LYS A 225 -17.47 9.94 15.33
C LYS A 225 -17.50 11.03 14.25
N LEU A 226 -16.39 11.20 13.53
CA LEU A 226 -16.30 12.20 12.47
C LEU A 226 -17.22 11.85 11.30
N ALA A 227 -17.22 10.61 10.82
CA ALA A 227 -18.10 10.15 9.77
C ALA A 227 -19.57 10.34 10.15
N SER A 228 -19.97 9.96 11.38
CA SER A 228 -21.33 10.15 11.90
C SER A 228 -21.71 11.63 11.98
N ARG A 229 -20.76 12.50 12.36
CA ARG A 229 -20.98 13.94 12.43
C ARG A 229 -21.18 14.56 11.05
N ILE A 230 -20.35 14.17 10.08
CA ILE A 230 -20.47 14.63 8.70
C ILE A 230 -21.82 14.17 8.12
N ALA A 231 -22.18 12.90 8.29
CA ALA A 231 -23.45 12.34 7.81
C ALA A 231 -24.69 13.02 8.41
N ARG A 232 -24.60 13.58 9.62
CA ARG A 232 -25.69 14.29 10.27
C ARG A 232 -25.96 15.68 9.68
N TYR A 233 -24.92 16.38 9.26
CA TYR A 233 -25.01 17.78 8.88
C TYR A 233 -24.93 18.04 7.38
N LEU A 234 -24.45 17.08 6.59
CA LEU A 234 -24.45 17.23 5.13
C LEU A 234 -25.74 16.71 4.52
N PRO A 235 -26.34 17.45 3.60
CA PRO A 235 -27.47 16.96 2.82
C PRO A 235 -27.05 15.80 1.93
N THR A 236 -27.97 14.87 1.69
CA THR A 236 -27.76 13.72 0.82
C THR A 236 -28.78 13.77 -0.31
N PRO A 237 -28.54 14.56 -1.36
CA PRO A 237 -29.52 14.74 -2.45
C PRO A 237 -29.71 13.46 -3.27
N ASP A 238 -28.68 12.62 -3.37
CA ASP A 238 -28.69 11.34 -4.10
C ASP A 238 -28.18 10.20 -3.18
N PRO A 239 -29.07 9.59 -2.37
CA PRO A 239 -28.69 8.52 -1.46
C PRO A 239 -28.22 7.26 -2.19
N LEU A 240 -27.12 6.67 -1.72
CA LEU A 240 -26.62 5.40 -2.26
C LEU A 240 -27.65 4.28 -2.02
N GLN A 241 -27.98 3.56 -3.09
CA GLN A 241 -28.85 2.38 -3.01
C GLN A 241 -28.02 1.14 -2.68
N LEU A 242 -28.23 0.57 -1.50
CA LEU A 242 -27.55 -0.67 -1.09
C LEU A 242 -28.39 -1.88 -1.47
N THR A 243 -27.77 -2.88 -2.06
CA THR A 243 -28.44 -4.17 -2.33
C THR A 243 -28.76 -4.91 -1.03
N PRO A 244 -29.72 -5.86 -1.04
CA PRO A 244 -30.01 -6.70 0.13
C PRO A 244 -28.79 -7.45 0.67
N GLU A 245 -27.89 -7.91 -0.21
CA GLU A 245 -26.64 -8.59 0.13
C GLU A 245 -25.66 -7.65 0.85
N GLN A 246 -25.43 -6.46 0.29
CA GLN A 246 -24.60 -5.44 0.93
C GLN A 246 -25.12 -5.05 2.32
N ARG A 247 -26.46 -4.94 2.46
CA ARG A 247 -27.07 -4.60 3.78
C ARG A 247 -26.84 -5.68 4.83
N ARG A 248 -26.77 -6.96 4.44
CA ARG A 248 -26.52 -8.08 5.37
C ARG A 248 -25.10 -8.06 5.94
N LEU A 249 -24.14 -7.53 5.18
CA LEU A 249 -22.73 -7.45 5.57
C LEU A 249 -22.41 -6.23 6.45
N LEU A 250 -23.35 -5.31 6.61
CA LEU A 250 -23.14 -4.03 7.25
C LEU A 250 -23.89 -3.92 8.59
N SER A 251 -23.28 -3.27 9.58
CA SER A 251 -24.01 -2.84 10.75
C SER A 251 -25.04 -1.74 10.37
N ALA A 252 -26.14 -1.65 11.13
CA ALA A 252 -27.18 -0.64 10.87
C ALA A 252 -26.66 0.82 10.86
N PRO A 253 -25.69 1.22 11.75
CA PRO A 253 -25.07 2.54 11.67
C PRO A 253 -24.26 2.75 10.38
N MET A 254 -23.46 1.76 9.96
CA MET A 254 -22.66 1.83 8.74
C MET A 254 -23.55 1.92 7.49
N ALA A 255 -24.61 1.10 7.42
CA ALA A 255 -25.55 1.14 6.31
C ALA A 255 -26.24 2.51 6.16
N ARG A 256 -26.55 3.19 7.27
CA ARG A 256 -27.09 4.56 7.25
C ARG A 256 -26.09 5.57 6.72
N MET A 257 -24.83 5.51 7.16
CA MET A 257 -23.76 6.40 6.68
C MET A 257 -23.46 6.19 5.19
N LEU A 258 -23.38 4.94 4.75
CA LEU A 258 -23.16 4.62 3.34
C LEU A 258 -24.27 5.15 2.42
N LYS A 259 -25.53 5.16 2.89
CA LYS A 259 -26.60 5.83 2.15
C LYS A 259 -26.30 7.30 1.91
N SER A 260 -25.65 7.98 2.86
CA SER A 260 -25.20 9.36 2.72
C SER A 260 -23.86 9.49 1.96
N ARG A 261 -23.38 8.41 1.30
CA ARG A 261 -22.11 8.35 0.60
C ARG A 261 -20.91 8.64 1.51
N ILE A 262 -21.05 8.35 2.79
CA ILE A 262 -20.03 8.53 3.81
C ILE A 262 -19.69 7.16 4.41
N ALA A 263 -18.41 6.87 4.53
CA ALA A 263 -17.91 5.68 5.17
C ALA A 263 -16.75 6.03 6.10
N TYR A 264 -16.39 5.12 6.97
CA TYR A 264 -15.11 5.12 7.69
C TYR A 264 -14.40 3.78 7.51
N HIS A 265 -13.09 3.83 7.59
CA HIS A 265 -12.27 2.62 7.59
C HIS A 265 -11.23 2.69 8.70
N HIS A 266 -11.00 1.58 9.38
CA HIS A 266 -9.90 1.39 10.33
C HIS A 266 -9.67 -0.10 10.59
N SER A 267 -8.52 -0.46 11.15
CA SER A 267 -8.08 -1.84 11.39
C SER A 267 -8.93 -2.63 12.42
N GLY A 268 -9.98 -2.05 12.99
CA GLY A 268 -10.93 -2.74 13.88
C GLY A 268 -12.23 -3.16 13.21
N LEU A 269 -12.39 -2.89 11.91
CA LEU A 269 -13.52 -3.42 11.15
C LEU A 269 -13.24 -4.90 10.80
N PRO A 270 -14.27 -5.78 10.86
CA PRO A 270 -14.12 -7.12 10.34
C PRO A 270 -13.95 -7.08 8.81
N TYR A 271 -13.23 -8.03 8.27
CA TYR A 271 -13.10 -8.27 6.84
C TYR A 271 -14.32 -9.00 6.31
#